data_3fe003593ac622e6cca963c16fd96ae4
#
_entry.id   3fe003593ac622e6cca963c16fd96ae4
#
_cell.length_a   1.000
_cell.length_b   1.000
_cell.length_c   1.000
_cell.angle_alpha   90.00
_cell.angle_beta   90.00
_cell.angle_gamma   90.00
#
_symmetry.space_group_name_H-M   'P 1'
#
loop_
_entity.id
_entity.type
_entity.pdbx_description
1 polymer ?
#
loop_
_entity_poly.entity_id
_entity_poly.type
_entity_poly.pdbx_seq_one_letter_code
_entity_poly.pdbx_strand_id
1 'polypeptide(L)'
;MKPITWIRLFLFCVVVGSFRVVEARDVRSMLQEKTDTLINPPLMKQGEQILRFDKTVLNIGTMTEDDAPKIYHFTYTNVSDKTINLTHVRTTCGCTVADVHTGEILPGESGVIALTYNPKNHPGTIDTNAFVYLSLSDKMPVARLTLTGNVLPGADEWGRYPYVMGKLRLKQNRIEFREIAFGKHASERVLCGNSGDQSLHLTAFLHLLLFARNRKLSARVVKLT
;
A
#
# COMPACT_ATOMS: atom_id res chain seq x y z
N MET A 1 58.40 -6.44 -33.33
CA MET A 1 57.46 -6.92 -32.30
C MET A 1 56.27 -5.97 -32.31
N LYS A 2 55.08 -6.49 -32.60
CA LYS A 2 53.90 -5.70 -33.00
C LYS A 2 53.08 -5.25 -31.77
N PRO A 3 52.70 -3.96 -31.60
CA PRO A 3 51.92 -3.48 -30.44
C PRO A 3 50.38 -3.61 -30.57
N ILE A 4 49.92 -4.56 -31.39
CA ILE A 4 48.49 -4.67 -31.76
C ILE A 4 47.66 -5.52 -30.77
N THR A 5 48.31 -6.34 -29.95
CA THR A 5 47.61 -7.26 -29.07
C THR A 5 47.02 -6.63 -27.80
N TRP A 6 47.60 -5.55 -27.32
CA TRP A 6 47.14 -4.88 -26.10
C TRP A 6 45.88 -4.01 -26.30
N ILE A 7 45.75 -3.42 -27.49
CA ILE A 7 44.57 -2.55 -27.82
C ILE A 7 43.30 -3.41 -27.95
N ARG A 8 43.41 -4.64 -28.45
CA ARG A 8 42.27 -5.54 -28.57
C ARG A 8 41.79 -6.08 -27.23
N LEU A 9 42.68 -6.30 -26.27
CA LEU A 9 42.30 -6.73 -24.93
C LEU A 9 41.61 -5.62 -24.14
N PHE A 10 42.05 -4.38 -24.30
CA PHE A 10 41.43 -3.23 -23.62
C PHE A 10 40.05 -2.89 -24.20
N LEU A 11 39.86 -3.02 -25.50
CA LEU A 11 38.56 -2.82 -26.13
C LEU A 11 37.56 -3.90 -25.72
N PHE A 12 38.00 -5.15 -25.53
CA PHE A 12 37.15 -6.23 -25.08
C PHE A 12 36.69 -6.07 -23.62
N CYS A 13 37.56 -5.57 -22.74
CA CYS A 13 37.19 -5.27 -21.34
C CYS A 13 36.21 -4.10 -21.23
N VAL A 14 36.32 -3.07 -22.07
CA VAL A 14 35.38 -1.93 -22.06
C VAL A 14 33.99 -2.33 -22.56
N VAL A 15 33.90 -3.21 -23.57
CA VAL A 15 32.63 -3.70 -24.10
C VAL A 15 31.92 -4.62 -23.09
N VAL A 16 32.65 -5.51 -22.40
CA VAL A 16 32.06 -6.42 -21.40
C VAL A 16 31.65 -5.68 -20.13
N GLY A 17 32.38 -4.61 -19.75
CA GLY A 17 32.02 -3.76 -18.60
C GLY A 17 30.74 -2.92 -18.82
N SER A 18 30.49 -2.52 -20.06
CA SER A 18 29.31 -1.70 -20.42
C SER A 18 28.01 -2.52 -20.44
N PHE A 19 28.08 -3.79 -20.76
CA PHE A 19 26.89 -4.66 -20.84
C PHE A 19 26.27 -5.00 -19.49
N ARG A 20 27.05 -5.07 -18.42
CA ARG A 20 26.52 -5.42 -17.07
C ARG A 20 25.82 -4.26 -16.36
N VAL A 21 26.07 -3.01 -16.72
CA VAL A 21 25.43 -1.86 -16.10
C VAL A 21 24.05 -1.57 -16.68
N VAL A 22 23.81 -1.96 -17.93
CA VAL A 22 22.51 -1.77 -18.58
C VAL A 22 21.45 -2.73 -18.06
N GLU A 23 21.78 -4.01 -17.83
CA GLU A 23 20.82 -5.02 -17.33
C GLU A 23 20.31 -4.74 -15.91
N ALA A 24 21.14 -4.17 -15.02
CA ALA A 24 20.73 -3.91 -13.63
C ALA A 24 19.77 -2.72 -13.49
N ARG A 25 19.81 -1.76 -14.43
CA ARG A 25 18.86 -0.64 -14.47
C ARG A 25 17.51 -1.06 -15.04
N ASP A 26 17.52 -1.93 -16.06
CA ASP A 26 16.30 -2.40 -16.72
C ASP A 26 15.43 -3.26 -15.80
N VAL A 27 16.02 -4.17 -15.03
CA VAL A 27 15.27 -5.02 -14.09
C VAL A 27 14.61 -4.21 -12.98
N ARG A 28 15.26 -3.17 -12.49
CA ARG A 28 14.70 -2.32 -11.41
C ARG A 28 13.53 -1.46 -11.93
N SER A 29 13.64 -0.89 -13.12
CA SER A 29 12.56 -0.14 -13.76
C SER A 29 11.36 -1.01 -14.09
N MET A 30 11.59 -2.23 -14.62
CA MET A 30 10.53 -3.20 -14.90
C MET A 30 9.81 -3.68 -13.62
N LEU A 31 10.53 -3.89 -12.51
CA LEU A 31 9.93 -4.24 -11.23
C LEU A 31 9.10 -3.09 -10.66
N GLN A 32 9.56 -1.87 -10.80
CA GLN A 32 8.85 -0.68 -10.32
C GLN A 32 7.60 -0.44 -11.15
N GLU A 33 7.68 -0.49 -12.47
CA GLU A 33 6.53 -0.39 -13.38
C GLU A 33 5.49 -1.49 -13.12
N LYS A 34 5.93 -2.72 -12.87
CA LYS A 34 5.04 -3.83 -12.52
C LYS A 34 4.36 -3.62 -11.17
N THR A 35 5.07 -3.06 -10.19
CA THR A 35 4.50 -2.74 -8.87
C THR A 35 3.50 -1.60 -8.97
N ASP A 36 3.83 -0.54 -9.70
CA ASP A 36 2.95 0.61 -9.92
C ASP A 36 1.65 0.18 -10.64
N THR A 37 1.75 -0.70 -11.62
CA THR A 37 0.59 -1.26 -12.33
C THR A 37 -0.29 -2.13 -11.43
N LEU A 38 0.28 -2.79 -10.43
CA LEU A 38 -0.50 -3.56 -9.45
C LEU A 38 -1.27 -2.66 -8.48
N ILE A 39 -0.68 -1.53 -8.07
CA ILE A 39 -1.29 -0.60 -7.12
C ILE A 39 -2.29 0.32 -7.84
N ASN A 40 -1.94 0.79 -9.03
CA ASN A 40 -2.75 1.71 -9.84
C ASN A 40 -2.87 1.19 -11.28
N PRO A 41 -3.70 0.20 -11.53
CA PRO A 41 -3.86 -0.40 -12.85
C PRO A 41 -4.38 0.62 -13.87
N PRO A 42 -3.92 0.55 -15.14
CA PRO A 42 -4.44 1.38 -16.19
C PRO A 42 -5.92 1.05 -16.43
N LEU A 43 -6.73 2.10 -16.56
CA LEU A 43 -8.15 1.94 -16.85
C LEU A 43 -8.37 1.46 -18.30
N MET A 44 -9.46 0.74 -18.50
CA MET A 44 -9.93 0.33 -19.82
C MET A 44 -10.22 1.59 -20.66
N LYS A 45 -9.70 1.60 -21.88
CA LYS A 45 -10.04 2.67 -22.84
C LYS A 45 -11.54 2.64 -23.12
N GLN A 46 -12.18 3.81 -23.06
CA GLN A 46 -13.63 3.96 -23.28
C GLN A 46 -14.49 3.18 -22.24
N GLY A 47 -13.98 2.91 -21.03
CA GLY A 47 -14.76 2.27 -19.97
C GLY A 47 -16.06 2.98 -19.65
N GLU A 48 -16.08 4.32 -19.75
CA GLU A 48 -17.28 5.15 -19.55
C GLU A 48 -18.38 4.95 -20.61
N GLN A 49 -18.03 4.40 -21.78
CA GLN A 49 -19.00 4.03 -22.83
C GLN A 49 -19.60 2.64 -22.58
N ILE A 50 -19.09 1.91 -21.60
CA ILE A 50 -19.60 0.60 -21.19
C ILE A 50 -20.39 0.75 -19.89
N LEU A 51 -19.70 1.23 -18.84
CA LEU A 51 -20.28 1.41 -17.51
C LEU A 51 -20.06 2.86 -17.06
N ARG A 52 -21.13 3.63 -17.02
CA ARG A 52 -21.09 5.03 -16.62
C ARG A 52 -21.51 5.18 -15.18
N PHE A 53 -20.72 5.92 -14.40
CA PHE A 53 -21.01 6.28 -13.03
C PHE A 53 -21.52 7.73 -12.96
N ASP A 54 -22.49 7.99 -12.08
CA ASP A 54 -22.96 9.36 -11.81
C ASP A 54 -21.84 10.20 -11.20
N LYS A 55 -21.04 9.58 -10.34
CA LYS A 55 -19.85 10.16 -9.71
C LYS A 55 -18.76 9.08 -9.60
N THR A 56 -17.53 9.44 -9.87
CA THR A 56 -16.36 8.56 -9.67
C THR A 56 -15.50 9.00 -8.49
N VAL A 57 -15.70 10.23 -8.01
CA VAL A 57 -15.02 10.79 -6.84
C VAL A 57 -16.05 11.29 -5.85
N LEU A 58 -15.93 10.88 -4.60
CA LEU A 58 -16.79 11.33 -3.52
C LEU A 58 -15.94 11.88 -2.38
N ASN A 59 -16.14 13.16 -2.06
CA ASN A 59 -15.58 13.75 -0.86
C ASN A 59 -16.48 13.42 0.33
N ILE A 60 -15.97 12.66 1.28
CA ILE A 60 -16.69 12.20 2.46
C ILE A 60 -16.52 13.13 3.67
N GLY A 61 -15.82 14.26 3.46
CA GLY A 61 -15.61 15.29 4.47
C GLY A 61 -14.59 14.92 5.53
N THR A 62 -14.83 15.41 6.72
CA THR A 62 -13.97 15.13 7.90
C THR A 62 -14.71 14.21 8.86
N MET A 63 -14.00 13.21 9.36
CA MET A 63 -14.46 12.28 10.39
C MET A 63 -13.36 12.07 11.41
N THR A 64 -13.63 11.36 12.49
CA THR A 64 -12.65 10.99 13.53
C THR A 64 -12.39 9.48 13.48
N GLU A 65 -11.27 9.04 14.06
CA GLU A 65 -10.98 7.60 14.22
C GLU A 65 -12.01 6.86 15.08
N ASP A 66 -12.75 7.60 15.93
CA ASP A 66 -13.76 7.04 16.83
C ASP A 66 -15.13 6.90 16.14
N ASP A 67 -15.29 7.45 14.93
CA ASP A 67 -16.52 7.32 14.17
C ASP A 67 -16.72 5.86 13.73
N ALA A 68 -17.97 5.44 13.71
CA ALA A 68 -18.36 4.15 13.15
C ALA A 68 -18.07 4.12 11.63
N PRO A 69 -17.81 2.93 11.07
CA PRO A 69 -17.72 2.78 9.62
C PRO A 69 -18.94 3.33 8.90
N LYS A 70 -18.73 4.04 7.77
CA LYS A 70 -19.80 4.64 6.97
C LYS A 70 -19.83 4.04 5.58
N ILE A 71 -21.03 3.89 5.03
CA ILE A 71 -21.28 3.35 3.71
C ILE A 71 -21.51 4.50 2.74
N TYR A 72 -20.83 4.43 1.59
CA TYR A 72 -20.94 5.40 0.50
C TYR A 72 -21.32 4.68 -0.80
N HIS A 73 -22.28 5.22 -1.52
CA HIS A 73 -22.87 4.59 -2.68
C HIS A 73 -22.39 5.27 -3.98
N PHE A 74 -22.05 4.44 -4.95
CA PHE A 74 -21.73 4.85 -6.32
C PHE A 74 -22.70 4.18 -7.27
N THR A 75 -23.59 4.99 -7.86
CA THR A 75 -24.57 4.52 -8.84
C THR A 75 -23.91 4.41 -10.20
N TYR A 76 -24.17 3.31 -10.88
CA TYR A 76 -23.72 3.08 -12.24
C TYR A 76 -24.88 2.69 -13.16
N THR A 77 -24.66 2.86 -14.47
CA THR A 77 -25.58 2.42 -15.52
C THR A 77 -24.79 1.76 -16.64
N ASN A 78 -25.24 0.60 -17.10
CA ASN A 78 -24.74 -0.01 -18.33
C ASN A 78 -25.25 0.80 -19.53
N VAL A 79 -24.37 1.59 -20.11
CA VAL A 79 -24.71 2.46 -21.27
C VAL A 79 -24.32 1.80 -22.61
N SER A 80 -23.79 0.58 -22.57
CA SER A 80 -23.52 -0.19 -23.79
C SER A 80 -24.78 -0.87 -24.32
N ASP A 81 -24.69 -1.37 -25.53
CA ASP A 81 -25.75 -2.16 -26.21
C ASP A 81 -25.71 -3.65 -25.86
N LYS A 82 -24.81 -4.06 -24.94
CA LYS A 82 -24.58 -5.45 -24.58
C LYS A 82 -24.76 -5.69 -23.09
N THR A 83 -25.20 -6.89 -22.73
CA THR A 83 -25.11 -7.39 -21.37
C THR A 83 -23.65 -7.47 -20.95
N ILE A 84 -23.32 -6.90 -19.81
CA ILE A 84 -21.98 -6.94 -19.19
C ILE A 84 -22.07 -7.73 -17.90
N ASN A 85 -20.92 -8.28 -17.47
CA ASN A 85 -20.86 -9.03 -16.22
C ASN A 85 -19.86 -8.37 -15.27
N LEU A 86 -20.35 -7.89 -14.11
CA LEU A 86 -19.55 -7.33 -13.05
C LEU A 86 -18.93 -8.47 -12.22
N THR A 87 -17.61 -8.56 -12.20
CA THR A 87 -16.90 -9.69 -11.57
C THR A 87 -16.50 -9.38 -10.14
N HIS A 88 -15.81 -8.26 -9.92
CA HIS A 88 -15.33 -7.88 -8.59
C HIS A 88 -14.94 -6.41 -8.52
N VAL A 89 -14.79 -5.92 -7.29
CA VAL A 89 -14.21 -4.60 -7.00
C VAL A 89 -13.02 -4.78 -6.07
N ARG A 90 -11.87 -4.21 -6.42
CA ARG A 90 -10.64 -4.27 -5.64
C ARG A 90 -10.33 -2.91 -5.03
N THR A 91 -10.19 -2.84 -3.71
CA THR A 91 -9.81 -1.63 -2.97
C THR A 91 -8.30 -1.53 -2.77
N THR A 92 -7.77 -0.31 -2.65
CA THR A 92 -6.32 -0.06 -2.43
C THR A 92 -5.90 -0.11 -0.98
N CYS A 93 -6.83 -0.05 -0.03
CA CYS A 93 -6.53 -0.16 1.40
C CYS A 93 -7.46 -1.14 2.11
N GLY A 94 -7.00 -1.69 3.24
CA GLY A 94 -7.83 -2.49 4.13
C GLY A 94 -8.87 -1.69 4.92
N CYS A 95 -8.83 -0.35 4.84
CA CYS A 95 -9.78 0.57 5.45
C CYS A 95 -11.11 0.67 4.68
N THR A 96 -11.15 0.14 3.46
CA THR A 96 -12.34 0.20 2.59
C THR A 96 -12.71 -1.18 2.11
N VAL A 97 -13.96 -1.54 2.30
CA VAL A 97 -14.56 -2.79 1.81
C VAL A 97 -15.61 -2.45 0.78
N ALA A 98 -15.55 -3.12 -0.38
CA ALA A 98 -16.56 -2.99 -1.40
C ALA A 98 -17.62 -4.08 -1.24
N ASP A 99 -18.88 -3.67 -1.22
CA ASP A 99 -20.03 -4.56 -1.35
C ASP A 99 -20.67 -4.31 -2.70
N VAL A 100 -20.73 -5.36 -3.51
CA VAL A 100 -21.17 -5.28 -4.89
C VAL A 100 -21.96 -6.53 -5.25
N HIS A 101 -23.10 -6.31 -5.88
CA HIS A 101 -23.84 -7.39 -6.51
C HIS A 101 -23.12 -7.79 -7.80
N THR A 102 -22.44 -8.94 -7.77
CA THR A 102 -21.77 -9.50 -8.95
C THR A 102 -22.79 -10.21 -9.83
N GLY A 103 -22.63 -10.11 -11.13
CA GLY A 103 -23.51 -10.75 -12.09
C GLY A 103 -23.72 -9.96 -13.37
N GLU A 104 -24.71 -10.36 -14.12
CA GLU A 104 -25.11 -9.75 -15.39
C GLU A 104 -25.85 -8.44 -15.17
N ILE A 105 -25.52 -7.45 -15.99
CA ILE A 105 -26.16 -6.12 -16.04
C ILE A 105 -26.63 -5.91 -17.47
N LEU A 106 -27.93 -5.81 -17.66
CA LEU A 106 -28.52 -5.62 -18.99
C LEU A 106 -28.29 -4.21 -19.54
N PRO A 107 -28.36 -3.99 -20.85
CA PRO A 107 -28.31 -2.66 -21.43
C PRO A 107 -29.36 -1.72 -20.80
N GLY A 108 -28.92 -0.53 -20.37
CA GLY A 108 -29.72 0.45 -19.68
C GLY A 108 -30.02 0.18 -18.22
N GLU A 109 -29.60 -0.97 -17.68
CA GLU A 109 -29.78 -1.30 -16.28
C GLU A 109 -28.82 -0.51 -15.40
N SER A 110 -29.31 -0.09 -14.23
CA SER A 110 -28.54 0.64 -13.23
C SER A 110 -28.40 -0.18 -11.96
N GLY A 111 -27.27 0.04 -11.26
CA GLY A 111 -26.98 -0.60 -9.99
C GLY A 111 -26.14 0.28 -9.08
N VAL A 112 -25.76 -0.24 -7.94
CA VAL A 112 -25.01 0.49 -6.91
C VAL A 112 -23.83 -0.36 -6.44
N ILE A 113 -22.67 0.29 -6.31
CA ILE A 113 -21.52 -0.24 -5.57
C ILE A 113 -21.47 0.51 -4.25
N ALA A 114 -21.51 -0.24 -3.14
CA ALA A 114 -21.36 0.31 -1.79
C ALA A 114 -19.92 0.17 -1.33
N LEU A 115 -19.29 1.27 -0.91
CA LEU A 115 -17.98 1.30 -0.29
C LEU A 115 -18.13 1.62 1.19
N THR A 116 -17.77 0.69 2.06
CA THR A 116 -17.74 0.92 3.50
C THR A 116 -16.34 1.38 3.90
N TYR A 117 -16.23 2.61 4.38
CA TYR A 117 -14.99 3.17 4.91
C TYR A 117 -14.95 3.11 6.43
N ASN A 118 -13.88 2.51 6.98
CA ASN A 118 -13.61 2.44 8.41
C ASN A 118 -12.45 3.36 8.76
N PRO A 119 -12.68 4.47 9.52
CA PRO A 119 -11.65 5.44 9.88
C PRO A 119 -10.69 4.95 10.96
N LYS A 120 -11.02 3.90 11.66
CA LYS A 120 -10.27 3.41 12.83
C LYS A 120 -8.81 3.08 12.47
N ASN A 121 -7.86 3.68 13.17
CA ASN A 121 -6.41 3.56 12.96
C ASN A 121 -5.91 4.11 11.61
N HIS A 122 -6.65 5.04 10.99
CA HIS A 122 -6.29 5.64 9.71
C HIS A 122 -6.39 7.17 9.75
N PRO A 123 -5.75 7.87 10.72
CA PRO A 123 -5.79 9.33 10.76
C PRO A 123 -4.99 9.93 9.60
N GLY A 124 -5.44 11.07 9.12
CA GLY A 124 -4.84 11.81 8.02
C GLY A 124 -5.74 11.90 6.80
N THR A 125 -5.15 12.24 5.67
CA THR A 125 -5.88 12.41 4.41
C THR A 125 -6.42 11.09 3.91
N ILE A 126 -7.67 11.09 3.52
CA ILE A 126 -8.33 9.97 2.84
C ILE A 126 -8.11 10.16 1.33
N ASP A 127 -7.47 9.19 0.72
CA ASP A 127 -7.36 9.03 -0.73
C ASP A 127 -7.33 7.52 -1.00
N THR A 128 -8.50 6.93 -1.07
CA THR A 128 -8.63 5.49 -1.28
C THR A 128 -9.40 5.20 -2.56
N ASN A 129 -8.91 4.23 -3.30
CA ASN A 129 -9.43 3.87 -4.60
C ASN A 129 -10.04 2.47 -4.59
N ALA A 130 -11.14 2.33 -5.33
CA ALA A 130 -11.78 1.06 -5.65
C ALA A 130 -11.83 0.88 -7.17
N PHE A 131 -11.25 -0.20 -7.66
CA PHE A 131 -11.19 -0.54 -9.07
C PHE A 131 -12.26 -1.55 -9.42
N VAL A 132 -13.09 -1.20 -10.39
CA VAL A 132 -14.25 -2.01 -10.83
C VAL A 132 -13.85 -2.85 -12.03
N TYR A 133 -14.08 -4.17 -11.96
CA TYR A 133 -13.71 -5.12 -13.01
C TYR A 133 -14.96 -5.78 -13.62
N LEU A 134 -14.91 -5.90 -14.93
CA LEU A 134 -15.88 -6.66 -15.73
C LEU A 134 -15.22 -7.94 -16.25
N SER A 135 -16.03 -8.91 -16.66
CA SER A 135 -15.54 -10.15 -17.29
C SER A 135 -14.74 -9.92 -18.58
N LEU A 136 -14.77 -8.71 -19.11
CA LEU A 136 -14.02 -8.28 -20.31
C LEU A 136 -12.50 -8.23 -20.07
N SER A 137 -12.06 -7.98 -18.84
CA SER A 137 -10.64 -7.91 -18.49
C SER A 137 -10.40 -8.02 -16.98
N ASP A 138 -9.53 -8.95 -16.58
CA ASP A 138 -9.05 -9.08 -15.19
C ASP A 138 -7.88 -8.14 -14.87
N LYS A 139 -7.29 -7.50 -15.89
CA LYS A 139 -6.10 -6.65 -15.74
C LYS A 139 -6.41 -5.16 -15.79
N MET A 140 -7.41 -4.77 -16.56
CA MET A 140 -7.79 -3.37 -16.75
C MET A 140 -9.21 -3.15 -16.19
N PRO A 141 -9.32 -2.42 -15.07
CA PRO A 141 -10.64 -2.07 -14.54
C PRO A 141 -11.38 -1.11 -15.48
N VAL A 142 -12.68 -1.23 -15.52
CA VAL A 142 -13.56 -0.36 -16.31
C VAL A 142 -13.67 1.04 -15.70
N ALA A 143 -13.57 1.13 -14.37
CA ALA A 143 -13.64 2.40 -13.64
C ALA A 143 -12.80 2.36 -12.38
N ARG A 144 -12.43 3.56 -11.91
CA ARG A 144 -11.85 3.82 -10.58
C ARG A 144 -12.80 4.73 -9.81
N LEU A 145 -13.21 4.28 -8.63
CA LEU A 145 -14.01 5.05 -7.68
C LEU A 145 -13.09 5.52 -6.56
N THR A 146 -13.17 6.79 -6.20
CA THR A 146 -12.26 7.40 -5.22
C THR A 146 -13.06 8.01 -4.06
N LEU A 147 -12.69 7.69 -2.83
CA LEU A 147 -13.14 8.42 -1.64
C LEU A 147 -12.02 9.36 -1.20
N THR A 148 -12.36 10.63 -0.99
CA THR A 148 -11.46 11.67 -0.48
C THR A 148 -12.02 12.30 0.78
N GLY A 149 -11.15 12.79 1.66
CA GLY A 149 -11.55 13.44 2.90
C GLY A 149 -10.41 13.53 3.90
N ASN A 150 -10.76 13.64 5.17
CA ASN A 150 -9.77 13.67 6.24
C ASN A 150 -10.28 12.95 7.50
N VAL A 151 -9.41 12.21 8.19
CA VAL A 151 -9.69 11.58 9.47
C VAL A 151 -8.86 12.28 10.54
N LEU A 152 -9.51 12.86 11.51
CA LEU A 152 -8.87 13.41 12.70
C LEU A 152 -8.52 12.28 13.68
N PRO A 153 -7.45 12.42 14.47
CA PRO A 153 -7.17 11.49 15.56
C PRO A 153 -8.37 11.34 16.49
N GLY A 154 -8.57 10.14 17.02
CA GLY A 154 -9.61 9.86 18.00
C GLY A 154 -9.31 10.48 19.36
N ALA A 155 -10.30 10.47 20.26
CA ALA A 155 -10.18 11.01 21.61
C ALA A 155 -9.08 10.31 22.43
N ASP A 156 -8.88 9.01 22.20
CA ASP A 156 -7.76 8.25 22.74
C ASP A 156 -6.60 8.18 21.73
N GLU A 157 -5.98 9.34 21.50
CA GLU A 157 -4.80 9.44 20.61
C GLU A 157 -3.71 8.41 20.95
N TRP A 158 -3.58 8.05 22.22
CA TRP A 158 -2.54 7.18 22.73
C TRP A 158 -2.95 5.70 22.82
N GLY A 159 -4.21 5.36 22.62
CA GLY A 159 -4.68 3.97 22.66
C GLY A 159 -3.98 3.05 21.64
N ARG A 160 -3.48 3.62 20.54
CA ARG A 160 -2.67 2.92 19.55
C ARG A 160 -1.24 2.62 20.01
N TYR A 161 -0.82 3.24 21.11
CA TYR A 161 0.53 3.14 21.69
C TYR A 161 0.43 2.65 23.13
N PRO A 162 0.04 1.37 23.34
CA PRO A 162 -0.30 0.84 24.67
C PRO A 162 0.91 0.73 25.62
N TYR A 163 2.13 0.78 25.08
CA TYR A 163 3.33 0.64 25.90
C TYR A 163 3.89 2.01 26.25
N VAL A 164 3.91 2.29 27.55
CA VAL A 164 4.26 3.58 28.13
C VAL A 164 5.63 3.53 28.77
N MET A 165 6.48 4.48 28.42
CA MET A 165 7.81 4.69 29.03
C MET A 165 8.00 6.18 29.31
N GLY A 166 7.50 6.63 30.47
CA GLY A 166 7.42 8.06 30.78
C GLY A 166 6.49 8.79 29.80
N LYS A 167 7.01 9.77 29.08
CA LYS A 167 6.28 10.49 28.01
C LYS A 167 6.36 9.79 26.67
N LEU A 168 7.21 8.79 26.51
CA LEU A 168 7.28 7.99 25.30
C LEU A 168 6.19 6.93 25.29
N ARG A 169 5.49 6.85 24.18
CA ARG A 169 4.46 5.86 23.87
C ARG A 169 4.94 4.98 22.72
N LEU A 170 4.81 3.67 22.84
CA LEU A 170 5.26 2.71 21.82
C LEU A 170 4.08 1.87 21.34
N LYS A 171 4.04 1.61 20.03
CA LYS A 171 3.05 0.70 19.43
C LYS A 171 3.32 -0.75 19.82
N GLN A 172 4.58 -1.10 20.01
CA GLN A 172 5.05 -2.43 20.42
C GLN A 172 6.27 -2.30 21.32
N ASN A 173 6.40 -3.18 22.30
CA ASN A 173 7.56 -3.21 23.23
C ASN A 173 8.55 -4.34 22.91
N ARG A 174 8.29 -5.10 21.84
CA ARG A 174 9.10 -6.21 21.40
C ARG A 174 9.30 -6.12 19.89
N ILE A 175 10.52 -6.33 19.45
CA ILE A 175 10.90 -6.41 18.05
C ILE A 175 11.34 -7.84 17.78
N GLU A 176 10.75 -8.47 16.79
CA GLU A 176 11.14 -9.81 16.36
C GLU A 176 11.78 -9.72 14.98
N PHE A 177 13.04 -10.11 14.90
CA PHE A 177 13.71 -10.25 13.63
C PHE A 177 13.45 -11.65 13.08
N ARG A 178 13.14 -11.73 11.80
CA ARG A 178 13.15 -12.99 11.08
C ARG A 178 14.59 -13.52 10.99
N GLU A 179 14.75 -14.73 10.51
CA GLU A 179 16.06 -15.36 10.34
C GLU A 179 17.00 -14.44 9.55
N ILE A 180 18.15 -14.09 10.18
CA ILE A 180 19.17 -13.22 9.57
C ILE A 180 20.34 -14.11 9.22
N ALA A 181 20.67 -14.21 7.92
CA ALA A 181 21.84 -14.94 7.48
C ALA A 181 23.14 -14.24 7.93
N PHE A 182 24.18 -15.02 8.15
CA PHE A 182 25.49 -14.51 8.57
C PHE A 182 25.99 -13.41 7.62
N GLY A 183 26.46 -12.29 8.18
CA GLY A 183 26.94 -11.14 7.41
C GLY A 183 25.83 -10.26 6.77
N LYS A 184 24.56 -10.52 7.07
CA LYS A 184 23.42 -9.68 6.65
C LYS A 184 22.95 -8.81 7.80
N HIS A 185 22.34 -7.66 7.44
CA HIS A 185 21.71 -6.74 8.38
C HIS A 185 20.20 -6.81 8.24
N ALA A 186 19.50 -6.72 9.36
CA ALA A 186 18.05 -6.53 9.37
C ALA A 186 17.73 -5.23 10.10
N SER A 187 16.70 -4.53 9.64
CA SER A 187 16.17 -3.33 10.28
C SER A 187 14.66 -3.48 10.46
N GLU A 188 14.17 -3.09 11.62
CA GLU A 188 12.75 -3.05 11.93
C GLU A 188 12.39 -1.66 12.44
N ARG A 189 11.15 -1.24 12.18
CA ARG A 189 10.64 0.05 12.60
C ARG A 189 9.67 -0.11 13.75
N VAL A 190 9.87 0.66 14.81
CA VAL A 190 8.94 0.77 15.91
C VAL A 190 8.29 2.15 15.84
N LEU A 191 6.97 2.17 15.73
CA LEU A 191 6.23 3.42 15.81
C LEU A 191 6.18 3.86 17.27
N CYS A 192 6.56 5.10 17.49
CA CYS A 192 6.53 5.73 18.81
C CYS A 192 5.96 7.15 18.69
N GLY A 193 5.45 7.65 19.80
CA GLY A 193 4.97 9.02 19.94
C GLY A 193 5.45 9.64 21.25
N ASN A 194 5.60 10.95 21.25
CA ASN A 194 5.89 11.73 22.43
C ASN A 194 4.57 12.31 22.97
N SER A 195 4.11 11.85 24.12
CA SER A 195 2.91 12.35 24.79
C SER A 195 3.16 13.57 25.70
N GLY A 196 4.35 14.15 25.63
CA GLY A 196 4.71 15.38 26.34
C GLY A 196 4.93 16.54 25.37
N ASP A 197 5.04 17.71 25.94
CA ASP A 197 5.16 19.01 25.26
C ASP A 197 6.61 19.39 24.93
N GLN A 198 7.58 18.63 25.46
CA GLN A 198 9.02 18.88 25.26
C GLN A 198 9.64 17.76 24.39
N SER A 199 10.67 18.11 23.66
CA SER A 199 11.45 17.15 22.87
C SER A 199 12.05 16.05 23.74
N LEU A 200 11.96 14.81 23.28
CA LEU A 200 12.58 13.67 23.95
C LEU A 200 13.88 13.30 23.24
N HIS A 201 14.94 13.15 24.02
CA HIS A 201 16.17 12.53 23.55
C HIS A 201 16.09 11.03 23.81
N LEU A 202 16.17 10.23 22.74
CA LEU A 202 16.00 8.79 22.84
C LEU A 202 17.37 8.10 22.68
N THR A 203 17.74 7.31 23.68
CA THR A 203 18.87 6.39 23.61
C THR A 203 18.33 4.98 23.72
N ALA A 204 18.51 4.17 22.68
CA ALA A 204 18.04 2.79 22.67
C ALA A 204 19.15 1.83 23.07
N PHE A 205 18.91 1.03 24.10
CA PHE A 205 19.75 -0.11 24.45
C PHE A 205 19.10 -1.39 23.97
N LEU A 206 19.81 -2.14 23.14
CA LEU A 206 19.36 -3.42 22.65
C LEU A 206 19.77 -4.54 23.63
N HIS A 207 18.81 -5.17 24.29
CA HIS A 207 19.05 -6.38 25.05
C HIS A 207 18.74 -7.60 24.17
N LEU A 208 19.78 -8.24 23.67
CA LEU A 208 19.65 -9.45 22.84
C LEU A 208 19.41 -10.65 23.75
N LEU A 209 18.20 -11.20 23.74
CA LEU A 209 17.92 -12.52 24.30
C LEU A 209 18.06 -13.56 23.19
N LEU A 210 19.23 -14.21 23.16
CA LEU A 210 19.49 -15.35 22.27
C LEU A 210 18.78 -16.59 22.82
N PHE A 211 17.61 -16.91 22.28
CA PHE A 211 16.99 -18.22 22.52
C PHE A 211 17.48 -19.21 21.46
N ALA A 212 18.44 -20.06 21.88
CA ALA A 212 19.15 -21.00 21.00
C ALA A 212 18.25 -22.11 20.39
N ARG A 213 16.98 -22.22 20.74
CA ARG A 213 16.14 -23.36 20.35
C ARG A 213 15.33 -23.20 19.07
N ASN A 214 15.11 -21.98 18.52
CA ASN A 214 14.24 -21.81 17.35
C ASN A 214 14.72 -20.75 16.34
N ARG A 215 16.01 -20.43 16.26
CA ARG A 215 16.59 -19.49 15.26
C ARG A 215 15.88 -18.12 15.14
N LYS A 216 15.11 -17.72 16.14
CA LYS A 216 14.47 -16.41 16.20
C LYS A 216 15.25 -15.50 17.14
N LEU A 217 15.72 -14.38 16.61
CA LEU A 217 16.28 -13.29 17.40
C LEU A 217 15.14 -12.39 17.83
N SER A 218 14.91 -12.24 19.13
CA SER A 218 14.00 -11.23 19.63
C SER A 218 14.77 -10.19 20.43
N ALA A 219 14.51 -8.93 20.16
CA ALA A 219 15.06 -7.81 20.89
C ALA A 219 13.94 -7.12 21.67
N ARG A 220 14.21 -6.81 22.94
CA ARG A 220 13.31 -6.00 23.76
C ARG A 220 13.94 -4.65 24.01
N VAL A 221 13.19 -3.57 23.79
CA VAL A 221 13.62 -2.24 24.24
C VAL A 221 13.49 -2.20 25.75
N VAL A 222 14.62 -2.14 26.46
CA VAL A 222 14.62 -2.33 27.92
C VAL A 222 14.69 -1.01 28.68
N LYS A 223 15.23 0.05 28.10
CA LYS A 223 15.31 1.37 28.72
C LYS A 223 15.50 2.47 27.68
N LEU A 224 14.76 3.54 27.87
CA LEU A 224 15.00 4.81 27.22
C LEU A 224 15.26 5.84 28.34
N THR A 225 16.34 6.54 28.25
CA THR A 225 16.70 7.66 29.16
C THR A 225 16.74 8.94 28.37
#